data_a297dbd7b9eed6b708025c8622e9200b
#
_entry.id   a297dbd7b9eed6b708025c8622e9200b
#
_cell.length_a   1.000
_cell.length_b   1.000
_cell.length_c   1.000
_cell.angle_alpha   90.00
_cell.angle_beta   90.00
_cell.angle_gamma   90.00
#
_symmetry.space_group_name_H-M   'P 1'
#
loop_
_entity.id
_entity.type
_entity.pdbx_description
1 polymer ?
#
loop_
_entity_poly.entity_id
_entity_poly.type
_entity_poly.pdbx_seq_one_letter_code
_entity_poly.pdbx_strand_id
1 'polypeptide(L)'
;VSDSTLETIEMGSVLRTLSQYHHKAGALPESLALLFGSDLNAEFVLVGKLERNYLEEYGEEKIFRQEEVLGRTGIRLIQRAIVRPYIDQTATITAALRAYKVNSNTLVGSYTVTESDTYRTILPGPVASPPEGTNSVEVVAPILTEVVVRRVVNRMIASLVQEQITVTRWLFATTDNRAIAAVRDENWARAGLSWQKIVAKEPNNAKAWNNLAIVY
;
A
#
# COMPACT_ATOMS: atom_id res chain seq x y z
N VAL A 1 -30.39 -10.82 -3.01
CA VAL A 1 -28.95 -10.58 -2.90
C VAL A 1 -28.53 -11.29 -1.64
N SER A 2 -27.87 -12.47 -1.75
CA SER A 2 -27.37 -13.19 -0.58
C SER A 2 -26.15 -12.43 -0.06
N ASP A 3 -26.20 -12.00 1.19
CA ASP A 3 -25.02 -11.56 1.94
C ASP A 3 -24.04 -12.74 1.98
N SER A 4 -23.06 -12.72 1.09
CA SER A 4 -21.94 -13.66 1.15
C SER A 4 -20.93 -13.11 2.16
N THR A 5 -21.22 -13.33 3.44
CA THR A 5 -20.23 -13.12 4.49
C THR A 5 -19.19 -14.22 4.39
N LEU A 6 -17.92 -13.82 4.20
CA LEU A 6 -16.80 -14.75 4.30
C LEU A 6 -16.63 -15.14 5.78
N GLU A 7 -16.94 -16.39 6.09
CA GLU A 7 -16.69 -16.99 7.39
C GLU A 7 -15.27 -17.56 7.43
N THR A 8 -14.45 -17.11 8.37
CA THR A 8 -13.08 -17.61 8.54
C THR A 8 -13.05 -18.75 9.55
N ILE A 9 -12.26 -19.79 9.25
CA ILE A 9 -12.05 -20.89 10.18
C ILE A 9 -11.14 -20.42 11.32
N GLU A 10 -11.49 -20.79 12.54
CA GLU A 10 -10.75 -20.41 13.73
C GLU A 10 -9.30 -20.93 13.69
N MET A 11 -8.34 -20.08 14.00
CA MET A 11 -6.90 -20.37 13.97
C MET A 11 -6.54 -21.61 14.81
N GLY A 12 -7.21 -21.83 15.93
CA GLY A 12 -7.00 -23.02 16.77
C GLY A 12 -7.30 -24.32 16.06
N SER A 13 -8.35 -24.37 15.25
CA SER A 13 -8.71 -25.51 14.41
C SER A 13 -7.69 -25.74 13.30
N VAL A 14 -7.25 -24.66 12.67
CA VAL A 14 -6.21 -24.67 11.63
C VAL A 14 -4.90 -25.26 12.17
N LEU A 15 -4.42 -24.78 13.32
CA LEU A 15 -3.18 -25.25 13.94
C LEU A 15 -3.26 -26.71 14.39
N ARG A 16 -4.41 -27.15 14.91
CA ARG A 16 -4.63 -28.54 15.32
C ARG A 16 -4.56 -29.49 14.14
N THR A 17 -5.20 -29.15 13.03
CA THR A 17 -5.15 -29.96 11.81
C THR A 17 -3.78 -29.96 11.17
N LEU A 18 -3.07 -28.80 11.11
CA LEU A 18 -1.68 -28.71 10.66
C LEU A 18 -0.74 -29.64 11.45
N SER A 19 -0.93 -29.75 12.77
CA SER A 19 -0.10 -30.62 13.59
C SER A 19 -0.26 -32.10 13.25
N GLN A 20 -1.43 -32.52 12.77
CA GLN A 20 -1.68 -33.90 12.34
C GLN A 20 -0.91 -34.27 11.09
N TYR A 21 -0.64 -33.31 10.21
CA TYR A 21 0.15 -33.50 9.00
C TYR A 21 1.65 -33.39 9.22
N HIS A 22 2.12 -33.22 10.47
CA HIS A 22 3.54 -33.02 10.81
C HIS A 22 4.21 -31.87 10.03
N HIS A 23 3.42 -30.93 9.51
CA HIS A 23 3.94 -29.76 8.81
C HIS A 23 4.24 -28.65 9.80
N LYS A 24 5.50 -28.21 9.82
CA LYS A 24 5.88 -26.95 10.44
C LYS A 24 5.30 -25.81 9.59
N ALA A 25 4.81 -24.74 10.23
CA ALA A 25 4.34 -23.56 9.52
C ALA A 25 5.38 -23.11 8.46
N GLY A 26 5.03 -23.25 7.19
CA GLY A 26 5.88 -23.00 6.03
C GLY A 26 5.10 -23.21 4.74
N ALA A 27 5.77 -23.28 3.60
CA ALA A 27 5.11 -23.47 2.31
C ALA A 27 4.44 -24.85 2.24
N LEU A 28 3.13 -24.91 2.40
CA LEU A 28 2.33 -26.11 2.14
C LEU A 28 2.25 -26.33 0.62
N PRO A 29 2.53 -27.56 0.11
CA PRO A 29 2.21 -27.92 -1.27
C PRO A 29 0.71 -27.74 -1.53
N GLU A 30 0.35 -27.28 -2.73
CA GLU A 30 -1.07 -27.02 -3.09
C GLU A 30 -1.98 -28.25 -2.86
N SER A 31 -1.50 -29.43 -3.22
CA SER A 31 -2.24 -30.69 -3.00
C SER A 31 -2.54 -30.96 -1.53
N LEU A 32 -1.59 -30.68 -0.65
CA LEU A 32 -1.75 -30.86 0.78
C LEU A 32 -2.68 -29.78 1.36
N ALA A 33 -2.62 -28.56 0.85
CA ALA A 33 -3.51 -27.49 1.26
C ALA A 33 -4.97 -27.79 0.94
N LEU A 34 -5.24 -28.45 -0.19
CA LEU A 34 -6.60 -28.87 -0.56
C LEU A 34 -7.14 -30.01 0.32
N LEU A 35 -6.32 -31.01 0.63
CA LEU A 35 -6.67 -32.05 1.60
C LEU A 35 -6.98 -31.45 2.97
N PHE A 36 -6.12 -30.55 3.42
CA PHE A 36 -6.30 -29.80 4.65
C PHE A 36 -7.59 -28.98 4.69
N GLY A 37 -7.93 -28.32 3.57
CA GLY A 37 -9.22 -27.64 3.43
C GLY A 37 -10.41 -28.57 3.51
N SER A 38 -10.29 -29.75 2.93
CA SER A 38 -11.34 -30.80 3.01
C SER A 38 -11.57 -31.27 4.43
N ASP A 39 -10.51 -31.53 5.19
CA ASP A 39 -10.61 -31.96 6.58
C ASP A 39 -11.21 -30.90 7.50
N LEU A 40 -11.02 -29.64 7.15
CA LEU A 40 -11.63 -28.51 7.86
C LEU A 40 -13.04 -28.17 7.34
N ASN A 41 -13.57 -28.92 6.36
CA ASN A 41 -14.82 -28.63 5.69
C ASN A 41 -14.90 -27.20 5.14
N ALA A 42 -13.76 -26.71 4.65
CA ALA A 42 -13.65 -25.37 4.04
C ALA A 42 -14.20 -25.39 2.61
N GLU A 43 -14.91 -24.35 2.22
CA GLU A 43 -15.33 -24.19 0.83
C GLU A 43 -14.18 -23.73 -0.06
N PHE A 44 -13.32 -22.86 0.49
CA PHE A 44 -12.16 -22.31 -0.19
C PHE A 44 -10.90 -22.45 0.67
N VAL A 45 -9.77 -22.64 0.00
CA VAL A 45 -8.44 -22.61 0.59
C VAL A 45 -7.61 -21.54 -0.10
N LEU A 46 -6.95 -20.70 0.70
CA LEU A 46 -6.00 -19.72 0.23
C LEU A 46 -4.57 -20.22 0.48
N VAL A 47 -3.80 -20.37 -0.59
CA VAL A 47 -2.38 -20.76 -0.51
C VAL A 47 -1.55 -19.58 -0.93
N GLY A 48 -0.62 -19.16 -0.07
CA GLY A 48 0.19 -17.99 -0.31
C GLY A 48 1.67 -18.25 -0.21
N LYS A 49 2.45 -17.50 -1.00
CA LYS A 49 3.91 -17.40 -0.90
C LYS A 49 4.26 -15.95 -0.65
N LEU A 50 5.17 -15.72 0.29
CA LEU A 50 5.70 -14.41 0.62
C LEU A 50 7.19 -14.39 0.36
N GLU A 51 7.65 -13.45 -0.44
CA GLU A 51 9.05 -13.20 -0.73
C GLU A 51 9.44 -11.84 -0.17
N ARG A 52 10.55 -11.81 0.53
CA ARG A 52 11.11 -10.58 1.08
C ARG A 52 12.47 -10.31 0.44
N ASN A 53 12.65 -9.10 -0.04
CA ASN A 53 13.93 -8.57 -0.47
C ASN A 53 14.27 -7.33 0.34
N TYR A 54 15.53 -7.19 0.71
CA TYR A 54 16.06 -6.03 1.41
C TYR A 54 17.33 -5.57 0.70
N LEU A 55 17.37 -4.28 0.37
CA LEU A 55 18.47 -3.67 -0.36
C LEU A 55 18.98 -2.45 0.41
N GLU A 56 20.29 -2.31 0.47
CA GLU A 56 20.97 -1.11 0.94
C GLU A 56 21.76 -0.47 -0.18
N GLU A 57 21.55 0.83 -0.37
CA GLU A 57 22.27 1.61 -1.36
C GLU A 57 22.90 2.83 -0.71
N TYR A 58 24.20 3.01 -0.94
CA TYR A 58 24.94 4.18 -0.53
C TYR A 58 24.89 5.23 -1.62
N GLY A 59 24.66 6.48 -1.21
CA GLY A 59 24.64 7.60 -2.13
C GLY A 59 25.17 8.88 -1.51
N GLU A 60 25.31 9.88 -2.34
CA GLU A 60 25.68 11.22 -1.94
C GLU A 60 24.70 12.23 -2.54
N GLU A 61 24.19 13.14 -1.72
CA GLU A 61 23.40 14.25 -2.19
C GLU A 61 24.17 15.55 -2.06
N LYS A 62 24.08 16.41 -3.08
CA LYS A 62 24.62 17.77 -3.03
C LYS A 62 23.53 18.72 -2.57
N ILE A 63 23.73 19.31 -1.39
CA ILE A 63 22.87 20.37 -0.87
C ILE A 63 23.60 21.70 -0.94
N PHE A 64 22.86 22.79 -1.20
CA PHE A 64 23.42 24.13 -1.18
C PHE A 64 23.00 24.83 0.11
N ARG A 65 23.97 25.19 0.93
CA ARG A 65 23.75 25.99 2.14
C ARG A 65 24.18 27.43 1.90
N GLN A 66 23.35 28.35 2.33
CA GLN A 66 23.77 29.74 2.38
C GLN A 66 24.59 29.98 3.64
N GLU A 67 25.80 30.49 3.47
CA GLU A 67 26.69 30.86 4.56
C GLU A 67 26.99 32.37 4.49
N GLU A 68 26.93 33.01 5.64
CA GLU A 68 27.39 34.40 5.77
C GLU A 68 28.89 34.42 5.91
N VAL A 69 29.57 35.08 4.97
CA VAL A 69 31.01 35.23 5.01
C VAL A 69 31.35 36.71 5.15
N LEU A 70 32.16 37.04 6.16
CA LEU A 70 32.65 38.37 6.37
C LEU A 70 33.71 38.71 5.31
N GLY A 71 33.36 39.57 4.37
CA GLY A 71 34.28 40.10 3.35
C GLY A 71 34.82 41.45 3.73
N ARG A 72 35.79 41.97 2.95
CA ARG A 72 36.39 43.32 3.17
C ARG A 72 35.37 44.48 3.15
N THR A 73 34.21 44.27 2.51
CA THR A 73 33.16 45.29 2.32
C THR A 73 31.87 44.95 3.10
N GLY A 74 31.90 43.99 4.02
CA GLY A 74 30.74 43.59 4.81
C GLY A 74 30.38 42.12 4.66
N ILE A 75 29.26 41.74 5.21
CA ILE A 75 28.73 40.35 5.18
C ILE A 75 28.20 40.05 3.76
N ARG A 76 28.64 38.94 3.19
CA ARG A 76 28.16 38.41 1.92
C ARG A 76 27.55 37.01 2.15
N LEU A 77 26.40 36.75 1.53
CA LEU A 77 25.81 35.42 1.46
C LEU A 77 26.48 34.67 0.29
N ILE A 78 27.12 33.56 0.59
CA ILE A 78 27.65 32.66 -0.43
C ILE A 78 26.89 31.33 -0.36
N GLN A 79 26.65 30.74 -1.53
CA GLN A 79 26.13 29.37 -1.62
C GLN A 79 27.32 28.41 -1.61
N ARG A 80 27.37 27.56 -0.60
CA ARG A 80 28.36 26.49 -0.51
C ARG A 80 27.70 25.16 -0.79
N ALA A 81 28.24 24.41 -1.73
CA ALA A 81 27.84 23.04 -1.96
C ALA A 81 28.41 22.14 -0.85
N ILE A 82 27.55 21.43 -0.15
CA ILE A 82 27.92 20.44 0.85
C ILE A 82 27.47 19.08 0.32
N VAL A 83 28.38 18.12 0.32
CA VAL A 83 28.07 16.73 0.00
C VAL A 83 27.67 16.03 1.30
N ARG A 84 26.48 15.45 1.32
CA ARG A 84 25.99 14.62 2.43
C ARG A 84 25.85 13.18 1.96
N PRO A 85 26.62 12.26 2.55
CA PRO A 85 26.44 10.85 2.29
C PRO A 85 25.16 10.35 2.95
N TYR A 86 24.51 9.38 2.33
CA TYR A 86 23.32 8.73 2.88
C TYR A 86 23.30 7.24 2.57
N ILE A 87 22.47 6.53 3.31
CA ILE A 87 22.11 5.13 3.04
C ILE A 87 20.62 5.09 2.79
N ASP A 88 20.22 4.54 1.66
CA ASP A 88 18.84 4.16 1.37
C ASP A 88 18.66 2.67 1.68
N GLN A 89 17.76 2.37 2.59
CA GLN A 89 17.39 1.03 3.01
C GLN A 89 16.00 0.75 2.47
N THR A 90 15.89 -0.18 1.51
CA THR A 90 14.63 -0.50 0.85
C THR A 90 14.20 -1.93 1.20
N ALA A 91 13.00 -2.06 1.77
CA ALA A 91 12.35 -3.34 1.93
C ALA A 91 11.29 -3.53 0.85
N THR A 92 11.30 -4.67 0.18
CA THR A 92 10.31 -5.06 -0.82
C THR A 92 9.69 -6.39 -0.41
N ILE A 93 8.37 -6.45 -0.38
CA ILE A 93 7.60 -7.66 -0.10
C ILE A 93 6.73 -7.97 -1.31
N THR A 94 6.89 -9.18 -1.84
CA THR A 94 5.99 -9.72 -2.85
C THR A 94 5.20 -10.86 -2.23
N ALA A 95 3.87 -10.75 -2.27
CA ALA A 95 2.96 -11.80 -1.84
C ALA A 95 2.18 -12.30 -3.04
N ALA A 96 2.22 -13.60 -3.27
CA ALA A 96 1.39 -14.29 -4.26
C ALA A 96 0.37 -15.17 -3.51
N LEU A 97 -0.90 -15.02 -3.86
CA LEU A 97 -2.00 -15.76 -3.25
C LEU A 97 -2.79 -16.48 -4.35
N ARG A 98 -3.12 -17.74 -4.10
CA ARG A 98 -3.99 -18.55 -4.96
C ARG A 98 -5.19 -19.05 -4.16
N ALA A 99 -6.37 -18.84 -4.69
CA ALA A 99 -7.62 -19.30 -4.10
C ALA A 99 -8.13 -20.55 -4.84
N TYR A 100 -8.37 -21.61 -4.12
CA TYR A 100 -8.89 -22.86 -4.66
C TYR A 100 -10.24 -23.17 -4.05
N LYS A 101 -11.16 -23.65 -4.87
CA LYS A 101 -12.42 -24.25 -4.40
C LYS A 101 -12.16 -25.71 -4.06
N VAL A 102 -12.36 -26.08 -2.78
CA VAL A 102 -11.98 -27.39 -2.24
C VAL A 102 -12.75 -28.52 -2.93
N ASN A 103 -14.08 -28.40 -3.03
CA ASN A 103 -14.95 -29.46 -3.56
C ASN A 103 -14.67 -29.84 -5.03
N SER A 104 -14.18 -28.89 -5.83
CA SER A 104 -13.91 -29.10 -7.27
C SER A 104 -12.43 -29.14 -7.59
N ASN A 105 -11.56 -28.88 -6.62
CA ASN A 105 -10.12 -28.78 -6.80
C ASN A 105 -9.72 -27.79 -7.91
N THR A 106 -10.47 -26.68 -8.04
CA THR A 106 -10.27 -25.70 -9.11
C THR A 106 -9.70 -24.41 -8.57
N LEU A 107 -8.71 -23.85 -9.30
CA LEU A 107 -8.20 -22.51 -9.05
C LEU A 107 -9.30 -21.49 -9.43
N VAL A 108 -9.76 -20.71 -8.47
CA VAL A 108 -10.79 -19.68 -8.69
C VAL A 108 -10.23 -18.28 -8.76
N GLY A 109 -9.01 -18.08 -8.28
CA GLY A 109 -8.34 -16.77 -8.36
C GLY A 109 -6.86 -16.86 -8.05
N SER A 110 -6.11 -15.92 -8.63
CA SER A 110 -4.69 -15.74 -8.34
C SER A 110 -4.40 -14.25 -8.25
N TYR A 111 -3.75 -13.85 -7.16
CA TYR A 111 -3.44 -12.46 -6.85
C TYR A 111 -1.96 -12.33 -6.54
N THR A 112 -1.31 -11.30 -7.06
CA THR A 112 0.07 -10.96 -6.71
C THR A 112 0.13 -9.49 -6.37
N VAL A 113 0.72 -9.19 -5.23
CA VAL A 113 0.90 -7.83 -4.73
C VAL A 113 2.36 -7.64 -4.37
N THR A 114 2.96 -6.55 -4.86
CA THR A 114 4.31 -6.14 -4.50
C THR A 114 4.24 -4.73 -3.92
N GLU A 115 4.82 -4.56 -2.75
CA GLU A 115 4.98 -3.27 -2.06
C GLU A 115 6.43 -3.08 -1.67
N SER A 116 6.86 -1.82 -1.71
CA SER A 116 8.18 -1.42 -1.24
C SER A 116 8.09 -0.14 -0.44
N ASP A 117 9.03 0.03 0.47
CA ASP A 117 9.26 1.29 1.18
C ASP A 117 10.75 1.50 1.38
N THR A 118 11.17 2.77 1.39
CA THR A 118 12.58 3.15 1.52
C THR A 118 12.75 4.12 2.68
N TYR A 119 13.71 3.83 3.52
CA TYR A 119 14.12 4.71 4.60
C TYR A 119 15.52 5.25 4.31
N ARG A 120 15.66 6.59 4.30
CA ARG A 120 16.95 7.25 4.09
C ARG A 120 17.56 7.69 5.41
N THR A 121 18.78 7.24 5.66
CA THR A 121 19.59 7.69 6.78
C THR A 121 20.70 8.61 6.27
N ILE A 122 20.72 9.85 6.73
CA ILE A 122 21.81 10.79 6.46
C ILE A 122 22.97 10.49 7.39
N LEU A 123 24.14 10.27 6.81
CA LEU A 123 25.35 9.98 7.58
C LEU A 123 26.04 11.28 8.04
N PRO A 124 26.63 11.33 9.24
CA PRO A 124 27.38 12.48 9.71
C PRO A 124 28.76 12.54 9.04
N GLY A 125 28.98 13.62 8.27
CA GLY A 125 30.29 13.94 7.71
C GLY A 125 30.65 13.23 6.41
N PRO A 126 31.78 13.58 5.77
CA PRO A 126 32.31 12.89 4.61
C PRO A 126 32.85 11.53 5.03
N VAL A 127 32.12 10.47 4.79
CA VAL A 127 32.54 9.10 5.10
C VAL A 127 33.11 8.48 3.84
N ALA A 128 34.39 8.16 3.83
CA ALA A 128 35.08 7.51 2.72
C ALA A 128 34.70 6.03 2.56
N SER A 129 34.03 5.46 3.55
CA SER A 129 33.55 4.06 3.57
C SER A 129 32.37 3.96 4.55
N PRO A 130 31.41 3.05 4.29
CA PRO A 130 30.36 2.81 5.27
C PRO A 130 30.98 2.45 6.60
N PRO A 131 30.51 3.03 7.71
CA PRO A 131 31.01 2.67 9.03
C PRO A 131 30.71 1.19 9.28
N GLU A 132 31.76 0.39 9.43
CA GLU A 132 31.62 -1.01 9.89
C GLU A 132 30.87 -1.00 11.23
N GLY A 133 29.72 -1.66 11.27
CA GLY A 133 28.93 -1.83 12.50
C GLY A 133 27.91 -0.73 12.82
N THR A 134 27.39 0.00 11.83
CA THR A 134 26.19 0.81 12.07
C THR A 134 25.01 -0.12 12.36
N ASN A 135 24.65 -0.24 13.62
CA ASN A 135 23.47 -0.99 14.13
C ASN A 135 22.13 -0.48 13.58
N SER A 136 22.15 0.47 12.65
CA SER A 136 20.96 1.03 12.01
C SER A 136 20.20 0.00 11.18
N VAL A 137 20.89 -0.97 10.56
CA VAL A 137 20.29 -2.02 9.72
C VAL A 137 19.42 -2.94 10.56
N GLU A 138 19.89 -3.37 11.72
CA GLU A 138 19.15 -4.29 12.61
C GLU A 138 17.86 -3.69 13.15
N VAL A 139 17.80 -2.37 13.31
CA VAL A 139 16.64 -1.69 13.88
C VAL A 139 15.65 -1.26 12.79
N VAL A 140 16.14 -0.74 11.66
CA VAL A 140 15.29 -0.18 10.60
C VAL A 140 14.64 -1.28 9.75
N ALA A 141 15.38 -2.34 9.42
CA ALA A 141 14.87 -3.41 8.57
C ALA A 141 13.60 -4.10 9.11
N PRO A 142 13.49 -4.44 10.42
CA PRO A 142 12.26 -5.01 10.96
C PRO A 142 11.07 -4.05 10.88
N ILE A 143 11.27 -2.78 11.25
CA ILE A 143 10.21 -1.75 11.24
C ILE A 143 9.72 -1.51 9.82
N LEU A 144 10.65 -1.33 8.88
CA LEU A 144 10.34 -1.12 7.46
C LEU A 144 9.60 -2.32 6.87
N THR A 145 10.06 -3.54 7.20
CA THR A 145 9.40 -4.78 6.79
C THR A 145 7.97 -4.86 7.32
N GLU A 146 7.73 -4.52 8.58
CA GLU A 146 6.39 -4.53 9.18
C GLU A 146 5.43 -3.57 8.45
N VAL A 147 5.89 -2.35 8.14
CA VAL A 147 5.09 -1.36 7.39
C VAL A 147 4.71 -1.90 6.03
N VAL A 148 5.67 -2.48 5.29
CA VAL A 148 5.43 -3.03 3.96
C VAL A 148 4.51 -4.25 4.01
N VAL A 149 4.71 -5.17 4.95
CA VAL A 149 3.83 -6.33 5.15
C VAL A 149 2.39 -5.90 5.40
N ARG A 150 2.19 -4.91 6.26
CA ARG A 150 0.85 -4.38 6.55
C ARG A 150 0.17 -3.82 5.29
N ARG A 151 0.89 -3.10 4.43
CA ARG A 151 0.37 -2.61 3.14
C ARG A 151 0.00 -3.76 2.20
N VAL A 152 0.86 -4.77 2.09
CA VAL A 152 0.60 -5.97 1.27
C VAL A 152 -0.66 -6.68 1.75
N VAL A 153 -0.79 -6.94 3.06
CA VAL A 153 -1.96 -7.61 3.64
C VAL A 153 -3.24 -6.83 3.37
N ASN A 154 -3.23 -5.51 3.59
CA ASN A 154 -4.40 -4.67 3.34
C ASN A 154 -4.82 -4.69 1.85
N ARG A 155 -3.86 -4.64 0.92
CA ARG A 155 -4.16 -4.76 -0.52
C ARG A 155 -4.69 -6.14 -0.89
N MET A 156 -4.15 -7.20 -0.32
CA MET A 156 -4.64 -8.55 -0.55
C MET A 156 -6.07 -8.71 -0.04
N ILE A 157 -6.37 -8.25 1.17
CA ILE A 157 -7.73 -8.26 1.72
C ILE A 157 -8.67 -7.46 0.81
N ALA A 158 -8.29 -6.26 0.39
CA ALA A 158 -9.10 -5.44 -0.52
C ALA A 158 -9.34 -6.10 -1.88
N SER A 159 -8.40 -6.95 -2.34
CA SER A 159 -8.55 -7.70 -3.61
C SER A 159 -9.45 -8.93 -3.47
N LEU A 160 -9.49 -9.54 -2.28
CA LEU A 160 -10.33 -10.71 -1.99
C LEU A 160 -11.76 -10.33 -1.63
N VAL A 161 -11.91 -9.23 -0.90
CA VAL A 161 -13.20 -8.70 -0.49
C VAL A 161 -13.56 -7.60 -1.50
N GLN A 162 -14.20 -7.95 -2.61
CA GLN A 162 -14.91 -6.98 -3.42
C GLN A 162 -16.14 -6.52 -2.62
N GLU A 163 -15.91 -5.76 -1.59
CA GLU A 163 -16.97 -5.03 -0.93
C GLU A 163 -17.46 -3.94 -1.89
N GLN A 164 -18.50 -4.24 -2.63
CA GLN A 164 -19.31 -3.20 -3.23
C GLN A 164 -20.02 -2.47 -2.10
N ILE A 165 -19.31 -1.52 -1.49
CA ILE A 165 -19.95 -0.60 -0.56
C ILE A 165 -20.84 0.31 -1.39
N THR A 166 -22.13 0.00 -1.43
CA THR A 166 -23.11 0.93 -2.00
C THR A 166 -23.28 2.09 -1.03
N VAL A 167 -22.56 3.17 -1.28
CA VAL A 167 -22.70 4.40 -0.49
C VAL A 167 -23.78 5.26 -1.14
N THR A 168 -24.93 5.38 -0.48
CA THR A 168 -25.94 6.38 -0.89
C THR A 168 -25.46 7.76 -0.47
N ARG A 169 -25.12 8.62 -1.44
CA ARG A 169 -24.74 9.99 -1.20
C ARG A 169 -25.75 10.94 -1.81
N TRP A 170 -26.04 12.01 -1.11
CA TRP A 170 -26.95 13.04 -1.58
C TRP A 170 -26.21 14.00 -2.51
N LEU A 171 -26.69 14.11 -3.75
CA LEU A 171 -26.27 15.16 -4.66
C LEU A 171 -27.16 16.39 -4.48
N PHE A 172 -26.55 17.52 -4.29
CA PHE A 172 -27.28 18.78 -4.16
C PHE A 172 -27.55 19.39 -5.52
N ALA A 173 -28.76 19.90 -5.71
CA ALA A 173 -29.09 20.68 -6.89
C ALA A 173 -28.19 21.94 -6.93
N THR A 174 -27.49 22.12 -8.04
CA THR A 174 -26.69 23.30 -8.37
C THR A 174 -27.33 24.05 -9.51
N THR A 175 -26.81 25.22 -9.83
CA THR A 175 -27.29 26.04 -10.96
C THR A 175 -27.10 25.38 -12.33
N ASP A 176 -26.24 24.37 -12.44
CA ASP A 176 -26.01 23.63 -13.68
C ASP A 176 -26.64 22.23 -13.66
N ASN A 177 -27.80 22.12 -14.28
CA ASN A 177 -28.51 20.84 -14.42
C ASN A 177 -27.75 19.80 -15.31
N ARG A 178 -26.75 20.24 -16.10
CA ARG A 178 -25.96 19.35 -16.97
C ARG A 178 -25.12 18.38 -16.18
N ALA A 179 -24.63 18.80 -14.99
CA ALA A 179 -23.89 17.92 -14.11
C ALA A 179 -24.75 16.77 -13.57
N ILE A 180 -25.99 17.10 -13.15
CA ILE A 180 -26.95 16.09 -12.67
C ILE A 180 -27.39 15.15 -13.81
N ALA A 181 -27.60 15.68 -15.02
CA ALA A 181 -27.89 14.84 -16.18
C ALA A 181 -26.73 13.86 -16.48
N ALA A 182 -25.49 14.35 -16.43
CA ALA A 182 -24.32 13.50 -16.63
C ALA A 182 -24.21 12.37 -15.58
N VAL A 183 -24.59 12.62 -14.31
CA VAL A 183 -24.65 11.56 -13.28
C VAL A 183 -25.72 10.52 -13.60
N ARG A 184 -26.89 10.94 -14.09
CA ARG A 184 -27.95 10.00 -14.51
C ARG A 184 -27.52 9.11 -15.66
N ASP A 185 -26.65 9.64 -16.53
CA ASP A 185 -26.03 8.92 -17.63
C ASP A 185 -24.75 8.16 -17.21
N GLU A 186 -24.50 8.03 -15.90
CA GLU A 186 -23.31 7.39 -15.29
C GLU A 186 -21.96 8.01 -15.74
N ASN A 187 -22.00 9.20 -16.35
CA ASN A 187 -20.82 9.90 -16.84
C ASN A 187 -20.25 10.83 -15.74
N TRP A 188 -19.64 10.23 -14.72
CA TRP A 188 -19.08 10.92 -13.57
C TRP A 188 -17.98 11.91 -13.93
N ALA A 189 -17.13 11.59 -14.93
CA ALA A 189 -16.08 12.50 -15.40
C ALA A 189 -16.66 13.82 -15.92
N ARG A 190 -17.73 13.76 -16.72
CA ARG A 190 -18.41 14.95 -17.23
C ARG A 190 -19.10 15.74 -16.12
N ALA A 191 -19.69 15.06 -15.17
CA ALA A 191 -20.29 15.69 -13.98
C ALA A 191 -19.23 16.45 -13.17
N GLY A 192 -18.08 15.83 -12.90
CA GLY A 192 -16.96 16.44 -12.20
C GLY A 192 -16.46 17.72 -12.87
N LEU A 193 -16.23 17.67 -14.19
CA LEU A 193 -15.83 18.86 -14.95
C LEU A 193 -16.85 20.01 -14.87
N SER A 194 -18.15 19.70 -14.82
CA SER A 194 -19.19 20.72 -14.67
C SER A 194 -19.14 21.35 -13.28
N TRP A 195 -18.99 20.55 -12.21
CA TRP A 195 -18.88 21.10 -10.85
C TRP A 195 -17.57 21.84 -10.62
N GLN A 196 -16.46 21.41 -11.22
CA GLN A 196 -15.21 22.19 -11.20
C GLN A 196 -15.39 23.59 -11.77
N LYS A 197 -16.12 23.74 -12.87
CA LYS A 197 -16.41 25.05 -13.45
C LYS A 197 -17.28 25.90 -12.55
N ILE A 198 -18.23 25.29 -11.84
CA ILE A 198 -19.05 26.02 -10.84
C ILE A 198 -18.18 26.51 -9.68
N VAL A 199 -17.36 25.62 -9.10
CA VAL A 199 -16.47 25.97 -7.98
C VAL A 199 -15.46 27.04 -8.36
N ALA A 200 -14.95 27.03 -9.61
CA ALA A 200 -14.05 28.07 -10.11
C ALA A 200 -14.73 29.45 -10.22
N LYS A 201 -16.02 29.49 -10.51
CA LYS A 201 -16.80 30.75 -10.59
C LYS A 201 -17.37 31.17 -9.23
N GLU A 202 -17.73 30.22 -8.42
CA GLU A 202 -18.40 30.39 -7.13
C GLU A 202 -17.63 29.61 -6.02
N PRO A 203 -16.46 30.09 -5.57
CA PRO A 203 -15.62 29.36 -4.63
C PRO A 203 -16.31 29.01 -3.28
N ASN A 204 -17.32 29.77 -2.90
CA ASN A 204 -18.08 29.55 -1.66
C ASN A 204 -19.31 28.65 -1.84
N ASN A 205 -19.50 28.05 -3.01
CA ASN A 205 -20.64 27.18 -3.27
C ASN A 205 -20.43 25.79 -2.63
N ALA A 206 -20.86 25.66 -1.36
CA ALA A 206 -20.71 24.42 -0.59
C ALA A 206 -21.39 23.20 -1.26
N LYS A 207 -22.50 23.40 -1.99
CA LYS A 207 -23.20 22.34 -2.70
C LYS A 207 -22.35 21.78 -3.86
N ALA A 208 -21.71 22.67 -4.62
CA ALA A 208 -20.84 22.27 -5.72
C ALA A 208 -19.58 21.55 -5.19
N TRP A 209 -19.01 22.00 -4.10
CA TRP A 209 -17.90 21.33 -3.42
C TRP A 209 -18.26 19.93 -2.92
N ASN A 210 -19.44 19.80 -2.28
CA ASN A 210 -19.91 18.49 -1.83
C ASN A 210 -20.08 17.51 -3.00
N ASN A 211 -20.70 17.96 -4.10
CA ASN A 211 -20.89 17.12 -5.27
C ASN A 211 -19.57 16.75 -5.93
N LEU A 212 -18.62 17.68 -5.98
CA LEU A 212 -17.28 17.43 -6.51
C LEU A 212 -16.51 16.39 -5.68
N ALA A 213 -16.63 16.45 -4.35
CA ALA A 213 -16.02 15.47 -3.44
C ALA A 213 -16.59 14.03 -3.59
N ILE A 214 -17.77 13.88 -4.20
CA ILE A 214 -18.36 12.57 -4.47
C ILE A 214 -17.74 11.92 -5.73
N VAL A 215 -17.21 12.73 -6.64
CA VAL A 215 -16.63 12.27 -7.91
C VAL A 215 -15.18 11.80 -7.72
N TYR A 216 -14.47 12.33 -6.73
CA TYR A 216 -13.08 11.98 -6.40
C TYR A 216 -13.00 11.01 -5.23
#